data_e27d44a3958794d57972fc928d6bce4b
#
_entry.id   e27d44a3958794d57972fc928d6bce4b
#
_cell.length_a   1.000
_cell.length_b   1.000
_cell.length_c   1.000
_cell.angle_alpha   90.00
_cell.angle_beta   90.00
_cell.angle_gamma   90.00
#
_symmetry.space_group_name_H-M   'P 1'
#
loop_
_entity.id
_entity.type
_entity.pdbx_description
1 polymer ?
#
loop_
_entity_poly.entity_id
_entity_poly.type
_entity_poly.pdbx_seq_one_letter_code
_entity_poly.pdbx_strand_id
1 'polypeptide(L)'
;MIEITNEDNMLLMARYPDNYFDLAIVDPPYGINATKKMGVKKGYNPKKWMGGDWDSAIPTPEYFIELFRISKNQIIWGGNYFDLPPTRCFYIWDKKQRIDQADCEMAWTSFKGSARIYDYWSSKLIGFMNPNRFHPTEKPVDLYQWLLINNAKEGDKILDTHLGSGSIAIAIDNVNKIEKMNLTLTACELDPDYFKAAIKRIEQQTAQQTIF
;
A
#
# COMPACT_ATOMS: atom_id res chain seq x y z
N MET A 1 -13.59 -12.04 1.41
CA MET A 1 -14.35 -10.89 2.00
C MET A 1 -13.39 -9.71 2.10
N ILE A 2 -13.83 -8.50 1.72
CA ILE A 2 -13.04 -7.27 1.84
C ILE A 2 -13.80 -6.35 2.79
N GLU A 3 -13.16 -5.96 3.90
CA GLU A 3 -13.69 -5.04 4.90
C GLU A 3 -12.78 -3.80 4.96
N ILE A 4 -13.35 -2.62 4.74
CA ILE A 4 -12.60 -1.35 4.71
C ILE A 4 -13.36 -0.32 5.54
N THR A 5 -12.65 0.34 6.46
CA THR A 5 -13.24 1.30 7.39
C THR A 5 -12.54 2.66 7.32
N ASN A 6 -13.29 3.73 7.62
CA ASN A 6 -12.70 5.06 7.76
C ASN A 6 -12.44 5.33 9.24
N GLU A 7 -11.24 5.03 9.69
CA GLU A 7 -10.84 5.14 11.09
C GLU A 7 -9.32 5.20 11.28
N ASP A 8 -8.92 5.49 12.50
CA ASP A 8 -7.52 5.42 12.93
C ASP A 8 -7.02 3.97 12.99
N ASN A 9 -5.79 3.73 12.51
CA ASN A 9 -5.19 2.41 12.46
C ASN A 9 -4.96 1.76 13.82
N MET A 10 -4.64 2.54 14.87
CA MET A 10 -4.48 2.01 16.21
C MET A 10 -5.82 1.53 16.79
N LEU A 11 -6.92 2.23 16.48
CA LEU A 11 -8.27 1.79 16.86
C LEU A 11 -8.66 0.51 16.11
N LEU A 12 -8.33 0.40 14.84
CA LEU A 12 -8.52 -0.84 14.09
C LEU A 12 -7.74 -1.98 14.74
N MET A 13 -6.43 -1.80 14.92
CA MET A 13 -5.53 -2.86 15.39
C MET A 13 -5.87 -3.36 16.80
N ALA A 14 -6.33 -2.47 17.68
CA ALA A 14 -6.70 -2.82 19.07
C ALA A 14 -7.83 -3.86 19.18
N ARG A 15 -8.62 -4.08 18.13
CA ARG A 15 -9.73 -5.04 18.12
C ARG A 15 -9.30 -6.48 17.86
N TYR A 16 -8.07 -6.69 17.39
CA TYR A 16 -7.61 -7.99 16.94
C TYR A 16 -6.66 -8.65 17.96
N PRO A 17 -6.78 -9.97 18.19
CA PRO A 17 -5.85 -10.70 19.04
C PRO A 17 -4.49 -10.89 18.36
N ASP A 18 -3.51 -11.36 19.12
CA ASP A 18 -2.18 -11.67 18.63
C ASP A 18 -2.21 -12.65 17.44
N ASN A 19 -1.40 -12.37 16.43
CA ASN A 19 -1.25 -13.22 15.24
C ASN A 19 -2.55 -13.50 14.47
N TYR A 20 -3.54 -12.60 14.53
CA TYR A 20 -4.81 -12.78 13.84
C TYR A 20 -4.68 -12.74 12.33
N PHE A 21 -3.85 -11.82 11.80
CA PHE A 21 -3.58 -11.70 10.37
C PHE A 21 -2.39 -12.57 9.96
N ASP A 22 -2.48 -13.21 8.81
CA ASP A 22 -1.42 -14.05 8.29
C ASP A 22 -0.32 -13.20 7.64
N LEU A 23 -0.72 -12.08 7.00
CA LEU A 23 0.18 -11.14 6.35
C LEU A 23 -0.34 -9.71 6.45
N ALA A 24 0.48 -8.79 6.95
CA ALA A 24 0.28 -7.35 6.82
C ALA A 24 1.09 -6.80 5.65
N ILE A 25 0.46 -6.04 4.76
CA ILE A 25 1.13 -5.29 3.68
C ILE A 25 0.73 -3.83 3.85
N VAL A 26 1.65 -3.02 4.34
CA VAL A 26 1.35 -1.64 4.77
C VAL A 26 2.29 -0.62 4.13
N ASP A 27 1.76 0.59 3.87
CA ASP A 27 2.49 1.73 3.30
C ASP A 27 2.30 2.98 4.18
N PRO A 28 2.87 2.99 5.39
CA PRO A 28 2.71 4.11 6.31
C PRO A 28 3.44 5.36 5.82
N PRO A 29 3.09 6.57 6.30
CA PRO A 29 3.76 7.81 5.92
C PRO A 29 5.25 7.80 6.29
N TYR A 30 6.08 8.35 5.39
CA TYR A 30 7.55 8.34 5.53
C TYR A 30 8.11 9.60 6.22
N GLY A 31 7.27 10.59 6.54
CA GLY A 31 7.69 11.84 7.15
C GLY A 31 8.48 12.78 6.20
N ILE A 32 8.39 12.57 4.90
CA ILE A 32 9.18 13.32 3.91
C ILE A 32 8.42 14.48 3.27
N ASN A 33 7.18 14.74 3.69
CA ASN A 33 6.29 15.74 3.12
C ASN A 33 6.12 15.60 1.59
N ALA A 34 5.85 14.40 1.12
CA ALA A 34 5.79 14.07 -0.30
C ALA A 34 4.86 14.99 -1.11
N THR A 35 3.71 15.38 -0.54
CA THR A 35 2.73 16.28 -1.17
C THR A 35 3.27 17.69 -1.41
N LYS A 36 4.12 18.21 -0.51
CA LYS A 36 4.71 19.56 -0.62
C LYS A 36 5.82 19.64 -1.66
N LYS A 37 6.48 18.53 -1.96
CA LYS A 37 7.60 18.45 -2.91
C LYS A 37 7.18 18.10 -4.32
N MET A 38 5.97 17.53 -4.50
CA MET A 38 5.45 17.15 -5.82
C MET A 38 4.89 18.37 -6.54
N GLY A 39 5.52 18.76 -7.67
CA GLY A 39 4.95 19.72 -8.61
C GLY A 39 5.59 21.11 -8.65
N VAL A 40 6.71 21.33 -7.98
CA VAL A 40 7.44 22.62 -8.08
C VAL A 40 8.39 22.61 -9.28
N LYS A 41 7.85 22.57 -10.50
CA LYS A 41 8.60 22.96 -11.70
C LYS A 41 8.01 24.26 -12.26
N LYS A 42 8.91 25.22 -12.62
CA LYS A 42 8.54 26.51 -13.21
C LYS A 42 7.67 26.27 -14.46
N GLY A 43 6.40 26.73 -14.42
CA GLY A 43 5.44 26.57 -15.53
C GLY A 43 4.49 25.37 -15.45
N TYR A 44 4.56 24.56 -14.38
CA TYR A 44 3.62 23.47 -14.15
C TYR A 44 2.67 23.84 -13.00
N ASN A 45 1.36 23.81 -13.23
CA ASN A 45 0.37 23.93 -12.17
C ASN A 45 0.37 22.61 -11.39
N PRO A 46 0.83 22.58 -10.13
CA PRO A 46 0.81 21.35 -9.35
C PRO A 46 -0.64 20.87 -9.18
N LYS A 47 -0.89 19.59 -9.42
CA LYS A 47 -2.17 18.98 -9.10
C LYS A 47 -2.39 19.16 -7.60
N LYS A 48 -3.48 19.82 -7.23
CA LYS A 48 -3.85 19.94 -5.82
C LYS A 48 -4.32 18.56 -5.36
N TRP A 49 -3.47 17.89 -4.60
CA TRP A 49 -3.80 16.61 -3.98
C TRP A 49 -4.85 16.82 -2.88
N MET A 50 -5.75 15.86 -2.73
CA MET A 50 -6.64 15.77 -1.58
C MET A 50 -5.81 15.41 -0.34
N GLY A 51 -6.33 15.71 0.85
CA GLY A 51 -5.62 15.44 2.10
C GLY A 51 -4.59 16.51 2.46
N GLY A 52 -4.35 16.62 3.75
CA GLY A 52 -3.46 17.62 4.37
C GLY A 52 -2.02 17.14 4.50
N ASP A 53 -1.44 17.37 5.68
CA ASP A 53 -0.05 17.07 6.03
C ASP A 53 0.12 15.59 6.51
N TRP A 54 -0.57 14.63 5.89
CA TRP A 54 -0.54 13.23 6.32
C TRP A 54 0.87 12.61 6.32
N ASP A 55 1.78 13.09 5.47
CA ASP A 55 3.17 12.62 5.39
C ASP A 55 4.14 13.59 6.11
N SER A 56 3.68 14.24 7.18
CA SER A 56 4.52 15.17 7.97
C SER A 56 5.31 14.47 9.08
N ALA A 57 4.94 13.25 9.46
CA ALA A 57 5.60 12.47 10.50
C ALA A 57 5.56 10.98 10.15
N ILE A 58 6.53 10.22 10.64
CA ILE A 58 6.52 8.76 10.61
C ILE A 58 5.59 8.22 11.70
N PRO A 59 5.11 6.96 11.59
CA PRO A 59 4.39 6.30 12.68
C PRO A 59 5.23 6.20 13.95
N THR A 60 4.56 6.18 15.10
CA THR A 60 5.22 5.99 16.38
C THR A 60 5.71 4.54 16.57
N PRO A 61 6.64 4.28 17.50
CA PRO A 61 7.06 2.90 17.81
C PRO A 61 5.92 1.98 18.20
N GLU A 62 4.90 2.49 18.89
CA GLU A 62 3.71 1.74 19.31
C GLU A 62 2.93 1.17 18.13
N TYR A 63 2.88 1.89 17.00
CA TYR A 63 2.28 1.39 15.78
C TYR A 63 2.95 0.10 15.30
N PHE A 64 4.28 0.06 15.25
CA PHE A 64 5.00 -1.13 14.83
C PHE A 64 4.87 -2.29 15.82
N ILE A 65 4.84 -1.99 17.14
CA ILE A 65 4.59 -2.99 18.18
C ILE A 65 3.23 -3.66 17.95
N GLU A 66 2.18 -2.87 17.74
CA GLU A 66 0.84 -3.41 17.48
C GLU A 66 0.75 -4.15 16.15
N LEU A 67 1.35 -3.62 15.08
CA LEU A 67 1.41 -4.30 13.79
C LEU A 67 2.05 -5.68 13.89
N PHE A 68 3.18 -5.79 14.60
CA PHE A 68 3.85 -7.07 14.83
C PHE A 68 3.07 -7.99 15.77
N ARG A 69 2.35 -7.44 16.74
CA ARG A 69 1.52 -8.23 17.64
C ARG A 69 0.40 -8.95 16.91
N ILE A 70 -0.32 -8.25 16.04
CA ILE A 70 -1.54 -8.78 15.41
C ILE A 70 -1.30 -9.53 14.10
N SER A 71 -0.09 -9.48 13.53
CA SER A 71 0.23 -10.13 12.25
C SER A 71 1.43 -11.05 12.32
N LYS A 72 1.33 -12.23 11.66
CA LYS A 72 2.38 -13.26 11.64
C LYS A 72 3.57 -12.87 10.77
N ASN A 73 3.29 -12.21 9.63
CA ASN A 73 4.30 -11.75 8.68
C ASN A 73 3.98 -10.33 8.23
N GLN A 74 5.01 -9.55 7.87
CA GLN A 74 4.87 -8.15 7.49
C GLN A 74 5.68 -7.83 6.23
N ILE A 75 5.10 -6.98 5.39
CA ILE A 75 5.74 -6.25 4.30
C ILE A 75 5.46 -4.77 4.55
N ILE A 76 6.49 -3.98 4.84
CA ILE A 76 6.37 -2.58 5.25
C ILE A 76 7.10 -1.71 4.23
N TRP A 77 6.34 -1.01 3.38
CA TRP A 77 6.91 -0.05 2.44
C TRP A 77 7.59 1.10 3.18
N GLY A 78 8.66 1.64 2.59
CA GLY A 78 9.43 2.69 3.23
C GLY A 78 10.25 2.23 4.44
N GLY A 79 10.56 0.92 4.55
CA GLY A 79 11.28 0.36 5.69
C GLY A 79 12.65 1.00 5.99
N ASN A 80 13.21 1.73 5.03
CA ASN A 80 14.43 2.53 5.19
C ASN A 80 14.22 3.85 5.98
N TYR A 81 12.97 4.23 6.26
CA TYR A 81 12.63 5.42 7.05
C TYR A 81 12.31 5.13 8.51
N PHE A 82 12.21 3.85 8.89
CA PHE A 82 11.74 3.41 10.20
C PHE A 82 12.81 2.61 10.94
N ASP A 83 12.74 2.64 12.28
CA ASP A 83 13.58 1.80 13.14
C ASP A 83 12.99 0.38 13.22
N LEU A 84 13.32 -0.44 12.23
CA LEU A 84 12.86 -1.83 12.09
C LEU A 84 14.04 -2.80 12.32
N PRO A 85 13.77 -4.03 12.80
CA PRO A 85 14.83 -5.03 12.97
C PRO A 85 15.59 -5.29 11.66
N PRO A 86 16.88 -5.61 11.72
CA PRO A 86 17.65 -5.97 10.53
C PRO A 86 17.00 -7.13 9.76
N THR A 87 16.89 -7.00 8.44
CA THR A 87 16.41 -8.07 7.57
C THR A 87 17.31 -8.25 6.37
N ARG A 88 17.44 -9.49 5.90
CA ARG A 88 18.08 -9.82 4.62
C ARG A 88 17.07 -9.98 3.48
N CYS A 89 15.79 -10.10 3.81
CA CYS A 89 14.69 -10.25 2.87
C CYS A 89 13.95 -8.92 2.76
N PHE A 90 14.19 -8.19 1.70
CA PHE A 90 13.49 -6.95 1.39
C PHE A 90 13.09 -6.94 -0.08
N TYR A 91 12.06 -6.17 -0.41
CA TYR A 91 11.58 -6.05 -1.77
C TYR A 91 11.86 -4.66 -2.31
N ILE A 92 12.25 -4.59 -3.57
CA ILE A 92 12.48 -3.34 -4.30
C ILE A 92 11.45 -3.25 -5.42
N TRP A 93 10.70 -2.17 -5.44
CA TRP A 93 9.98 -1.76 -6.63
C TRP A 93 10.88 -0.84 -7.47
N ASP A 94 11.47 -1.37 -8.55
CA ASP A 94 12.18 -0.56 -9.55
C ASP A 94 11.15 0.14 -10.44
N LYS A 95 11.09 1.47 -10.36
CA LYS A 95 10.15 2.31 -11.11
C LYS A 95 10.51 2.45 -12.57
N LYS A 96 11.66 1.91 -13.00
CA LYS A 96 12.22 2.03 -14.37
C LYS A 96 12.25 3.47 -14.86
N GLN A 97 12.43 4.42 -13.97
CA GLN A 97 12.60 5.83 -14.28
C GLN A 97 13.96 6.30 -13.78
N ARG A 98 14.53 7.25 -14.50
CA ARG A 98 15.80 7.89 -14.14
C ARG A 98 15.59 9.40 -14.29
N ILE A 99 14.78 9.94 -13.38
CA ILE A 99 14.37 11.33 -13.33
C ILE A 99 14.73 11.90 -11.96
N ASP A 100 14.48 13.17 -11.73
CA ASP A 100 14.72 13.83 -10.45
C ASP A 100 13.72 13.41 -9.35
N GLN A 101 13.56 12.09 -9.18
CA GLN A 101 12.75 11.41 -8.16
C GLN A 101 13.39 10.06 -7.85
N ALA A 102 12.98 9.40 -6.75
CA ALA A 102 13.51 8.09 -6.39
C ALA A 102 13.30 7.06 -7.50
N ASP A 103 14.38 6.39 -7.89
CA ASP A 103 14.39 5.34 -8.92
C ASP A 103 13.65 4.08 -8.47
N CYS A 104 13.59 3.85 -7.16
CA CYS A 104 12.95 2.67 -6.57
C CYS A 104 12.33 3.01 -5.21
N GLU A 105 11.50 2.11 -4.72
CA GLU A 105 11.05 2.06 -3.33
C GLU A 105 11.40 0.73 -2.71
N MET A 106 11.70 0.73 -1.41
CA MET A 106 12.06 -0.46 -0.64
C MET A 106 10.94 -0.82 0.32
N ALA A 107 10.59 -2.10 0.39
CA ALA A 107 9.80 -2.67 1.47
C ALA A 107 10.66 -3.56 2.34
N TRP A 108 10.66 -3.29 3.64
CA TRP A 108 11.18 -4.21 4.66
C TRP A 108 10.24 -5.42 4.79
N THR A 109 10.77 -6.61 5.06
CA THR A 109 9.94 -7.78 5.34
C THR A 109 10.43 -8.58 6.54
N SER A 110 9.50 -9.24 7.24
CA SER A 110 9.80 -10.20 8.32
C SER A 110 10.23 -11.57 7.80
N PHE A 111 10.18 -11.82 6.50
CA PHE A 111 10.52 -13.10 5.90
C PHE A 111 12.01 -13.43 5.99
N LYS A 112 12.34 -14.73 6.01
CA LYS A 112 13.72 -15.23 6.06
C LYS A 112 14.35 -15.45 4.68
N GLY A 113 13.68 -15.03 3.60
CA GLY A 113 14.13 -15.25 2.22
C GLY A 113 15.27 -14.34 1.76
N SER A 114 15.46 -14.28 0.45
CA SER A 114 16.38 -13.34 -0.22
C SER A 114 15.63 -12.11 -0.70
N ALA A 115 16.35 -11.02 -0.88
CA ALA A 115 15.83 -9.80 -1.50
C ALA A 115 15.29 -10.09 -2.92
N ARG A 116 14.22 -9.36 -3.31
CA ARG A 116 13.58 -9.49 -4.61
C ARG A 116 13.36 -8.12 -5.23
N ILE A 117 13.37 -8.06 -6.55
CA ILE A 117 13.08 -6.84 -7.32
C ILE A 117 11.83 -7.10 -8.15
N TYR A 118 10.91 -6.12 -8.14
CA TYR A 118 9.77 -6.05 -9.01
C TYR A 118 9.90 -4.83 -9.93
N ASP A 119 9.89 -5.08 -11.23
CA ASP A 119 10.04 -4.06 -12.25
C ASP A 119 8.67 -3.58 -12.75
N TYR A 120 8.35 -2.31 -12.55
CA TYR A 120 7.13 -1.72 -13.08
C TYR A 120 7.31 -0.22 -13.36
N TRP A 121 7.05 0.19 -14.57
CA TRP A 121 7.19 1.59 -14.96
C TRP A 121 6.20 2.49 -14.26
N SER A 122 6.70 3.33 -13.38
CA SER A 122 5.86 4.32 -12.66
C SER A 122 5.22 5.34 -13.60
N SER A 123 5.79 5.58 -14.79
CA SER A 123 5.20 6.46 -15.80
C SER A 123 3.81 6.01 -16.25
N LYS A 124 3.50 4.71 -16.19
CA LYS A 124 2.12 4.22 -16.39
C LYS A 124 1.15 4.71 -15.31
N LEU A 125 1.66 5.09 -14.13
CA LEU A 125 0.89 5.66 -13.02
C LEU A 125 0.86 7.19 -13.05
N ILE A 126 1.86 7.83 -13.66
CA ILE A 126 2.03 9.29 -13.64
C ILE A 126 1.21 9.93 -14.76
N GLY A 127 0.30 10.79 -14.39
CA GLY A 127 -0.38 11.87 -15.09
C GLY A 127 -0.85 11.64 -16.53
N PHE A 128 0.07 11.45 -17.47
CA PHE A 128 -0.27 11.31 -18.89
C PHE A 128 -0.98 9.99 -19.21
N MET A 129 -0.76 8.94 -18.40
CA MET A 129 -1.34 7.61 -18.63
C MET A 129 -2.42 7.23 -17.61
N ASN A 130 -2.51 7.94 -16.48
CA ASN A 130 -3.60 7.77 -15.51
C ASN A 130 -4.15 9.15 -15.07
N PRO A 131 -5.03 9.77 -15.86
CA PRO A 131 -5.65 11.05 -15.51
C PRO A 131 -6.50 10.96 -14.22
N ASN A 132 -6.93 9.75 -13.85
CA ASN A 132 -7.78 9.50 -12.69
C ASN A 132 -6.99 9.25 -11.40
N ARG A 133 -5.64 9.28 -11.44
CA ARG A 133 -4.82 9.16 -10.23
C ARG A 133 -5.20 10.27 -9.24
N PHE A 134 -5.63 9.88 -8.06
CA PHE A 134 -6.03 10.82 -7.01
C PHE A 134 -5.10 10.80 -5.79
N HIS A 135 -4.32 9.73 -5.60
CA HIS A 135 -3.38 9.61 -4.49
C HIS A 135 -1.94 9.86 -4.94
N PRO A 136 -1.15 10.70 -4.24
CA PRO A 136 0.18 11.10 -4.68
C PRO A 136 1.21 9.95 -4.68
N THR A 137 1.07 9.00 -3.77
CA THR A 137 1.97 7.85 -3.62
C THR A 137 1.30 6.53 -4.06
N GLU A 138 0.31 6.59 -4.96
CA GLU A 138 -0.39 5.41 -5.47
C GLU A 138 0.60 4.37 -6.00
N LYS A 139 0.55 3.16 -5.42
CA LYS A 139 1.30 2.00 -5.91
C LYS A 139 0.49 1.19 -6.93
N PRO A 140 1.15 0.50 -7.88
CA PRO A 140 0.48 -0.32 -8.89
C PRO A 140 -0.33 -1.45 -8.27
N VAL A 141 -1.49 -1.77 -8.85
CA VAL A 141 -2.26 -2.98 -8.51
C VAL A 141 -1.42 -4.23 -8.78
N ASP A 142 -0.69 -4.26 -9.91
CA ASP A 142 0.18 -5.39 -10.30
C ASP A 142 1.30 -5.65 -9.27
N LEU A 143 1.81 -4.62 -8.61
CA LEU A 143 2.79 -4.77 -7.53
C LEU A 143 2.19 -5.52 -6.33
N TYR A 144 0.97 -5.15 -5.93
CA TYR A 144 0.27 -5.84 -4.84
C TYR A 144 -0.11 -7.28 -5.23
N GLN A 145 -0.53 -7.53 -6.48
CA GLN A 145 -0.78 -8.88 -6.98
C GLN A 145 0.48 -9.74 -6.89
N TRP A 146 1.62 -9.20 -7.33
CA TRP A 146 2.91 -9.89 -7.23
C TRP A 146 3.27 -10.20 -5.77
N LEU A 147 3.07 -9.26 -4.84
CA LEU A 147 3.31 -9.48 -3.41
C LEU A 147 2.42 -10.59 -2.85
N LEU A 148 1.12 -10.57 -3.17
CA LEU A 148 0.15 -11.55 -2.69
C LEU A 148 0.47 -12.96 -3.22
N ILE A 149 0.68 -13.11 -4.53
CA ILE A 149 0.97 -14.41 -5.17
C ILE A 149 2.26 -15.04 -4.61
N ASN A 150 3.26 -14.22 -4.27
CA ASN A 150 4.55 -14.75 -3.80
C ASN A 150 4.63 -14.95 -2.28
N ASN A 151 3.71 -14.37 -1.49
CA ASN A 151 3.87 -14.35 -0.04
C ASN A 151 2.62 -14.79 0.75
N ALA A 152 1.43 -14.76 0.16
CA ALA A 152 0.22 -15.23 0.79
C ALA A 152 -0.08 -16.70 0.40
N LYS A 153 -0.89 -17.35 1.21
CA LYS A 153 -1.45 -18.69 0.96
C LYS A 153 -2.95 -18.60 0.80
N GLU A 154 -3.56 -19.61 0.21
CA GLU A 154 -5.01 -19.69 0.12
C GLU A 154 -5.66 -19.57 1.50
N GLY A 155 -6.67 -18.70 1.60
CA GLY A 155 -7.42 -18.44 2.81
C GLY A 155 -6.79 -17.46 3.77
N ASP A 156 -5.59 -16.91 3.48
CA ASP A 156 -4.91 -15.98 4.37
C ASP A 156 -5.72 -14.70 4.60
N LYS A 157 -5.60 -14.20 5.84
CA LYS A 157 -6.15 -12.91 6.27
C LYS A 157 -5.10 -11.82 6.09
N ILE A 158 -5.39 -10.86 5.23
CA ILE A 158 -4.50 -9.75 4.88
C ILE A 158 -4.91 -8.49 5.64
N LEU A 159 -3.93 -7.75 6.14
CA LEU A 159 -4.11 -6.45 6.79
C LEU A 159 -3.44 -5.34 5.98
N ASP A 160 -4.14 -4.21 5.82
CA ASP A 160 -3.56 -2.94 5.39
C ASP A 160 -4.08 -1.79 6.28
N THR A 161 -3.18 -1.13 7.00
CA THR A 161 -3.51 -0.06 7.94
C THR A 161 -3.43 1.35 7.33
N HIS A 162 -3.10 1.45 6.05
CA HIS A 162 -2.95 2.71 5.30
C HIS A 162 -3.41 2.52 3.86
N LEU A 163 -4.72 2.31 3.66
CA LEU A 163 -5.32 1.90 2.38
C LEU A 163 -4.94 2.83 1.20
N GLY A 164 -4.88 4.13 1.45
CA GLY A 164 -4.54 5.14 0.45
C GLY A 164 -5.43 5.07 -0.80
N SER A 165 -4.86 4.62 -1.91
CA SER A 165 -5.60 4.53 -3.18
C SER A 165 -6.47 3.28 -3.33
N GLY A 166 -6.41 2.32 -2.41
CA GLY A 166 -7.14 1.05 -2.49
C GLY A 166 -6.56 0.01 -3.45
N SER A 167 -5.34 0.19 -3.92
CA SER A 167 -4.71 -0.74 -4.89
C SER A 167 -4.64 -2.18 -4.38
N ILE A 168 -4.40 -2.40 -3.09
CA ILE A 168 -4.37 -3.73 -2.48
C ILE A 168 -5.74 -4.42 -2.54
N ALA A 169 -6.83 -3.70 -2.32
CA ALA A 169 -8.18 -4.27 -2.37
C ALA A 169 -8.53 -4.78 -3.78
N ILE A 170 -8.15 -4.01 -4.81
CA ILE A 170 -8.31 -4.40 -6.20
C ILE A 170 -7.43 -5.63 -6.52
N ALA A 171 -6.19 -5.64 -6.02
CA ALA A 171 -5.27 -6.76 -6.21
C ALA A 171 -5.80 -8.04 -5.58
N ILE A 172 -6.39 -7.98 -4.38
CA ILE A 172 -7.01 -9.13 -3.70
C ILE A 172 -8.21 -9.65 -4.49
N ASP A 173 -9.07 -8.76 -5.00
CA ASP A 173 -10.20 -9.17 -5.85
C ASP A 173 -9.71 -9.91 -7.11
N ASN A 174 -8.68 -9.38 -7.77
CA ASN A 174 -8.08 -10.00 -8.95
C ASN A 174 -7.47 -11.38 -8.64
N VAL A 175 -6.66 -11.47 -7.59
CA VAL A 175 -6.00 -12.72 -7.19
C VAL A 175 -7.04 -13.76 -6.76
N ASN A 176 -8.10 -13.37 -6.08
CA ASN A 176 -9.19 -14.27 -5.73
C ASN A 176 -9.95 -14.75 -6.95
N LYS A 177 -10.18 -13.91 -7.96
CA LYS A 177 -10.89 -14.28 -9.18
C LYS A 177 -10.06 -15.18 -10.09
N ILE A 178 -8.76 -14.88 -10.23
CA ILE A 178 -7.88 -15.55 -11.20
C ILE A 178 -7.20 -16.76 -10.56
N GLU A 179 -6.55 -16.58 -9.42
CA GLU A 179 -5.71 -17.60 -8.76
C GLU A 179 -6.49 -18.43 -7.71
N LYS A 180 -7.75 -18.06 -7.42
CA LYS A 180 -8.63 -18.74 -6.45
C LYS A 180 -8.07 -18.80 -5.03
N MET A 181 -7.30 -17.81 -4.62
CA MET A 181 -6.61 -17.80 -3.33
C MET A 181 -7.53 -17.58 -2.12
N ASN A 182 -8.79 -17.14 -2.31
CA ASN A 182 -9.77 -16.93 -1.23
C ASN A 182 -9.26 -16.02 -0.09
N LEU A 183 -8.42 -15.03 -0.41
CA LEU A 183 -7.87 -14.09 0.56
C LEU A 183 -8.97 -13.19 1.12
N THR A 184 -8.82 -12.82 2.38
CA THR A 184 -9.65 -11.77 3.01
C THR A 184 -8.80 -10.52 3.27
N LEU A 185 -9.40 -9.34 3.21
CA LEU A 185 -8.75 -8.07 3.53
C LEU A 185 -9.49 -7.37 4.65
N THR A 186 -8.75 -6.92 5.64
CA THR A 186 -9.16 -5.87 6.58
C THR A 186 -8.26 -4.66 6.35
N ALA A 187 -8.84 -3.49 6.10
CA ALA A 187 -8.07 -2.28 5.87
C ALA A 187 -8.74 -1.04 6.47
N CYS A 188 -7.94 -0.01 6.76
CA CYS A 188 -8.47 1.30 7.14
C CYS A 188 -7.77 2.45 6.39
N GLU A 189 -8.48 3.57 6.31
CA GLU A 189 -8.00 4.85 5.81
C GLU A 189 -8.48 5.94 6.77
N LEU A 190 -7.55 6.75 7.26
CA LEU A 190 -7.85 7.81 8.23
C LEU A 190 -8.54 9.00 7.55
N ASP A 191 -8.02 9.42 6.40
CA ASP A 191 -8.55 10.59 5.67
C ASP A 191 -9.87 10.24 4.98
N PRO A 192 -10.99 10.91 5.32
CA PRO A 192 -12.31 10.58 4.78
C PRO A 192 -12.45 10.86 3.28
N ASP A 193 -11.66 11.76 2.71
CA ASP A 193 -11.71 12.07 1.28
C ASP A 193 -10.95 11.01 0.47
N TYR A 194 -9.77 10.58 0.96
CA TYR A 194 -9.07 9.43 0.38
C TYR A 194 -9.88 8.15 0.54
N PHE A 195 -10.50 7.92 1.69
CA PHE A 195 -11.39 6.78 1.90
C PHE A 195 -12.51 6.72 0.85
N LYS A 196 -13.28 7.81 0.69
CA LYS A 196 -14.37 7.86 -0.32
C LYS A 196 -13.87 7.63 -1.74
N ALA A 197 -12.72 8.24 -2.08
CA ALA A 197 -12.14 8.09 -3.41
C ALA A 197 -11.64 6.65 -3.66
N ALA A 198 -11.05 6.01 -2.64
CA ALA A 198 -10.61 4.62 -2.71
C ALA A 198 -11.79 3.65 -2.90
N ILE A 199 -12.85 3.78 -2.09
CA ILE A 199 -14.06 2.96 -2.22
C ILE A 199 -14.64 3.07 -3.64
N LYS A 200 -14.82 4.30 -4.14
CA LYS A 200 -15.32 4.52 -5.50
C LYS A 200 -14.45 3.85 -6.57
N ARG A 201 -13.12 3.94 -6.43
CA ARG A 201 -12.17 3.29 -7.37
C ARG A 201 -12.28 1.78 -7.31
N ILE A 202 -12.34 1.21 -6.10
CA ILE A 202 -12.46 -0.23 -5.89
C ILE A 202 -13.74 -0.75 -6.56
N GLU A 203 -14.89 -0.12 -6.28
CA GLU A 203 -16.16 -0.51 -6.88
C GLU A 203 -16.11 -0.46 -8.41
N GLN A 204 -15.55 0.61 -9.00
CA GLN A 204 -15.44 0.73 -10.45
C GLN A 204 -14.56 -0.35 -11.08
N GLN A 205 -13.42 -0.68 -10.46
CA GLN A 205 -12.47 -1.63 -11.04
C GLN A 205 -12.86 -3.10 -10.79
N THR A 206 -13.55 -3.39 -9.68
CA THR A 206 -14.01 -4.75 -9.40
C THR A 206 -15.31 -5.10 -10.13
N ALA A 207 -16.18 -4.12 -10.44
CA ALA A 207 -17.39 -4.33 -11.23
C ALA A 207 -17.10 -4.58 -12.72
N GLN A 208 -16.06 -3.99 -13.30
CA GLN A 208 -15.74 -4.14 -14.74
C GLN A 208 -15.25 -5.53 -15.14
N GLN A 209 -14.88 -6.39 -14.20
CA GLN A 209 -14.34 -7.73 -14.49
C GLN A 209 -15.43 -8.83 -14.59
N THR A 210 -16.71 -8.47 -14.52
CA THR A 210 -17.81 -9.44 -14.54
C THR A 210 -18.36 -9.71 -15.95
N ILE A 211 -17.72 -9.20 -17.01
CA ILE A 211 -18.18 -9.33 -18.40
C ILE A 211 -17.22 -10.23 -19.22
N PHE A 212 -16.97 -11.46 -18.75
CA PHE A 212 -16.42 -12.52 -19.60
C PHE A 212 -16.94 -13.88 -19.14
#